data_04d33fc8ca0b15dbdbb008a3edeeac54
#
_entry.id   04d33fc8ca0b15dbdbb008a3edeeac54
#
_cell.length_a   1.000
_cell.length_b   1.000
_cell.length_c   1.000
_cell.angle_alpha   90.00
_cell.angle_beta   90.00
_cell.angle_gamma   90.00
#
_symmetry.space_group_name_H-M   'P 1'
#
loop_
_entity.id
_entity.type
_entity.pdbx_description
1 polymer ?
#
loop_
_entity_poly.entity_id
_entity_poly.type
_entity_poly.pdbx_seq_one_letter_code
_entity_poly.pdbx_strand_id
1 'polypeptide(L)'
;PLPINKTFYYVGAKSNKEHKNLFKGAIVEVEFKKKVIVGVVINFIKSTNLGKQLKEINKVFHPFCFNSEIMESIDFISQYSCNKSSMILKMFLSNFPLKESKALLNQNKISKKIKEKELKLNSNQEEVVRKIDAITFKKFKVILLEGVTGSGKTRVYLHKVREVINKGYQCLILVPEIILTTQWVE
;
A
#
# COMPACT_ATOMS: atom_id res chain seq x y z
N PRO A 1 14.68 0.00 6.17
CA PRO A 1 15.13 -1.23 6.81
C PRO A 1 16.51 -1.65 6.30
N LEU A 2 17.31 -2.22 7.18
CA LEU A 2 18.62 -2.76 6.82
C LEU A 2 18.45 -4.17 6.24
N PRO A 3 19.29 -4.63 5.31
CA PRO A 3 19.20 -5.96 4.70
C PRO A 3 19.69 -7.05 5.66
N ILE A 4 19.15 -7.07 6.87
CA ILE A 4 19.51 -7.96 7.95
C ILE A 4 18.34 -8.93 8.18
N ASN A 5 18.63 -10.23 8.20
CA ASN A 5 17.62 -11.25 8.47
C ASN A 5 17.46 -11.52 9.97
N LYS A 6 17.27 -10.46 10.76
CA LYS A 6 17.08 -10.53 12.22
C LYS A 6 16.06 -9.50 12.66
N THR A 7 15.24 -9.89 13.61
CA THR A 7 14.36 -8.98 14.35
C THR A 7 15.13 -8.37 15.53
N PHE A 8 14.76 -7.14 15.88
CA PHE A 8 15.35 -6.41 17.00
C PHE A 8 14.25 -6.04 17.98
N TYR A 9 14.61 -6.00 19.25
CA TYR A 9 13.69 -5.71 20.33
C TYR A 9 13.86 -4.26 20.78
N TYR A 10 12.73 -3.58 20.93
CA TYR A 10 12.64 -2.21 21.43
C TYR A 10 11.53 -2.12 22.45
N VAL A 11 11.62 -1.15 23.35
CA VAL A 11 10.57 -0.87 24.33
C VAL A 11 9.68 0.23 23.78
N GLY A 12 8.37 0.03 23.83
CA GLY A 12 7.42 1.11 23.63
C GLY A 12 7.47 2.05 24.84
N ALA A 13 7.77 3.34 24.65
CA ALA A 13 7.89 4.28 25.75
C ALA A 13 6.56 4.38 26.51
N LYS A 14 6.63 4.20 27.84
CA LYS A 14 5.46 4.26 28.73
C LYS A 14 4.85 5.67 28.84
N SER A 15 5.63 6.71 28.53
CA SER A 15 5.31 8.12 28.79
C SER A 15 4.69 8.86 27.61
N ASN A 16 4.78 8.39 26.38
CA ASN A 16 4.29 9.09 25.19
C ASN A 16 2.88 8.65 24.79
N LYS A 17 1.94 9.60 24.71
CA LYS A 17 0.57 9.34 24.21
C LYS A 17 0.54 8.71 22.81
N GLU A 18 1.58 8.92 22.00
CA GLU A 18 1.72 8.38 20.65
C GLU A 18 1.88 6.84 20.65
N HIS A 19 2.41 6.27 21.74
CA HIS A 19 2.61 4.81 21.84
C HIS A 19 1.33 4.01 22.14
N LYS A 20 0.21 4.67 22.43
CA LYS A 20 -1.11 3.99 22.51
C LYS A 20 -1.56 3.40 21.18
N ASN A 21 -0.99 3.87 20.09
CA ASN A 21 -1.29 3.42 18.73
C ASN A 21 -0.27 2.42 18.18
N LEU A 22 0.50 1.77 19.04
CA LEU A 22 1.46 0.77 18.64
C LEU A 22 0.74 -0.57 18.44
N PHE A 23 0.78 -1.10 17.22
CA PHE A 23 0.18 -2.37 16.84
C PHE A 23 1.05 -3.09 15.80
N LYS A 24 0.76 -4.35 15.52
CA LYS A 24 1.46 -5.12 14.48
C LYS A 24 1.25 -4.43 13.12
N GLY A 25 2.34 -4.16 12.41
CA GLY A 25 2.32 -3.39 11.15
C GLY A 25 2.56 -1.88 11.33
N ALA A 26 2.60 -1.35 12.56
CA ALA A 26 2.91 0.06 12.78
C ALA A 26 4.32 0.40 12.26
N ILE A 27 4.43 1.53 11.57
CA ILE A 27 5.71 2.05 11.09
C ILE A 27 6.31 2.90 12.19
N VAL A 28 7.57 2.62 12.54
CA VAL A 28 8.25 3.24 13.67
C VAL A 28 9.64 3.74 13.29
N GLU A 29 10.08 4.77 13.98
CA GLU A 29 11.45 5.25 13.94
C GLU A 29 12.18 4.74 15.16
N VAL A 30 13.37 4.17 14.96
CA VAL A 30 14.19 3.59 16.02
C VAL A 30 15.66 3.91 15.80
N GLU A 31 16.42 3.95 16.89
CA GLU A 31 17.87 4.07 16.81
C GLU A 31 18.51 2.68 16.68
N PHE A 32 19.27 2.48 15.62
CA PHE A 32 20.07 1.27 15.38
C PHE A 32 21.53 1.62 15.10
N LYS A 33 22.46 1.13 15.91
CA LYS A 33 23.90 1.41 15.77
C LYS A 33 24.20 2.92 15.55
N LYS A 34 23.67 3.76 16.41
CA LYS A 34 23.80 5.23 16.35
C LYS A 34 23.20 5.90 15.10
N LYS A 35 22.44 5.17 14.30
CA LYS A 35 21.68 5.69 13.14
C LYS A 35 20.20 5.58 13.40
N VAL A 36 19.47 6.60 13.01
CA VAL A 36 18.00 6.58 13.03
C VAL A 36 17.51 5.88 11.77
N ILE A 37 16.69 4.86 11.94
CA ILE A 37 16.13 4.07 10.84
C ILE A 37 14.62 3.87 11.01
N VAL A 38 13.93 3.64 9.92
CA VAL A 38 12.52 3.25 9.93
C VAL A 38 12.40 1.73 9.95
N GLY A 39 11.52 1.26 10.79
CA GLY A 39 11.17 -0.16 10.91
C GLY A 39 9.67 -0.37 10.93
N VAL A 40 9.26 -1.62 10.94
CA VAL A 40 7.86 -2.04 11.09
C VAL A 40 7.75 -2.98 12.28
N VAL A 41 6.73 -2.80 13.09
CA VAL A 41 6.45 -3.67 14.23
C VAL A 41 5.92 -5.00 13.73
N ILE A 42 6.66 -6.07 13.98
CA ILE A 42 6.29 -7.42 13.55
C ILE A 42 5.44 -8.12 14.61
N ASN A 43 5.83 -7.99 15.89
CA ASN A 43 5.15 -8.66 16.98
C ASN A 43 5.42 -7.96 18.32
N PHE A 44 4.63 -8.31 19.33
CA PHE A 44 4.76 -7.86 20.72
C PHE A 44 5.17 -9.02 21.61
N ILE A 45 6.08 -8.74 22.55
CA ILE A 45 6.50 -9.68 23.57
C ILE A 45 6.24 -9.05 24.93
N LYS A 46 5.56 -9.75 25.82
CA LYS A 46 5.18 -9.21 27.14
C LYS A 46 6.37 -9.06 28.11
N SER A 47 7.38 -9.90 27.96
CA SER A 47 8.57 -9.89 28.81
C SER A 47 9.74 -10.54 28.07
N THR A 48 10.93 -10.00 28.26
CA THR A 48 12.17 -10.61 27.74
C THR A 48 13.21 -10.58 28.83
N ASN A 49 13.77 -11.75 29.17
CA ASN A 49 14.97 -11.86 30.00
C ASN A 49 16.24 -11.59 29.19
N LEU A 50 16.22 -10.56 28.35
CA LEU A 50 17.33 -10.27 27.43
C LEU A 50 18.59 -9.71 28.13
N GLY A 51 18.54 -9.47 29.45
CA GLY A 51 19.68 -9.04 30.24
C GLY A 51 20.37 -7.74 29.78
N LYS A 52 19.81 -7.09 28.77
CA LYS A 52 20.32 -5.85 28.15
C LYS A 52 19.30 -4.76 28.25
N GLN A 53 19.76 -3.54 28.47
CA GLN A 53 18.93 -2.35 28.40
C GLN A 53 18.46 -2.17 26.95
N LEU A 54 17.16 -2.34 26.72
CA LEU A 54 16.56 -2.14 25.41
C LEU A 54 16.37 -0.66 25.12
N LYS A 55 16.60 -0.26 23.86
CA LYS A 55 16.32 1.10 23.39
C LYS A 55 14.83 1.30 23.23
N GLU A 56 14.39 2.54 23.40
CA GLU A 56 13.00 2.93 23.18
C GLU A 56 12.75 3.21 21.69
N ILE A 57 11.48 3.12 21.31
CA ILE A 57 10.99 3.59 20.00
C ILE A 57 10.98 5.12 20.04
N ASN A 58 11.62 5.77 19.07
CA ASN A 58 11.70 7.24 19.00
C ASN A 58 10.35 7.85 18.60
N LYS A 59 9.71 7.28 17.57
CA LYS A 59 8.49 7.82 16.98
C LYS A 59 7.64 6.72 16.36
N VAL A 60 6.31 6.91 16.38
CA VAL A 60 5.34 6.10 15.63
C VAL A 60 4.74 6.97 14.54
N PHE A 61 4.78 6.51 13.29
CA PHE A 61 4.23 7.25 12.15
C PHE A 61 2.73 6.96 11.97
N HIS A 62 1.91 7.62 12.75
CA HIS A 62 0.45 7.50 12.63
C HIS A 62 -0.10 8.51 11.60
N PRO A 63 -1.09 8.16 10.76
CA PRO A 63 -1.87 6.91 10.71
C PRO A 63 -1.28 5.81 9.82
N PHE A 64 -0.04 5.96 9.35
CA PHE A 64 0.57 5.02 8.41
C PHE A 64 0.91 3.69 9.09
N CYS A 65 0.42 2.61 8.50
CA CYS A 65 0.68 1.25 8.96
C CYS A 65 0.56 0.26 7.81
N PHE A 66 1.13 -0.91 8.00
CA PHE A 66 0.87 -2.06 7.16
C PHE A 66 -0.21 -2.92 7.83
N ASN A 67 -1.29 -3.15 7.10
CA ASN A 67 -2.34 -4.07 7.53
C ASN A 67 -1.86 -5.54 7.43
N SER A 68 -2.69 -6.48 7.89
CA SER A 68 -2.37 -7.91 7.86
C SER A 68 -2.07 -8.40 6.46
N GLU A 69 -2.84 -7.98 5.47
CA GLU A 69 -2.73 -8.40 4.08
C GLU A 69 -1.40 -7.96 3.45
N ILE A 70 -0.94 -6.75 3.76
CA ILE A 70 0.39 -6.26 3.33
C ILE A 70 1.50 -7.07 4.01
N MET A 71 1.37 -7.35 5.31
CA MET A 71 2.38 -8.12 6.04
C MET A 71 2.46 -9.56 5.50
N GLU A 72 1.34 -10.20 5.23
CA GLU A 72 1.29 -11.52 4.60
C GLU A 72 1.88 -11.50 3.19
N SER A 73 1.62 -10.44 2.41
CA SER A 73 2.20 -10.27 1.08
C SER A 73 3.72 -10.13 1.13
N ILE A 74 4.26 -9.42 2.11
CA ILE A 74 5.71 -9.29 2.32
C ILE A 74 6.32 -10.66 2.63
N ASP A 75 5.69 -11.44 3.49
CA ASP A 75 6.16 -12.78 3.84
C ASP A 75 6.07 -13.74 2.64
N PHE A 76 4.96 -13.71 1.90
CA PHE A 76 4.80 -14.49 0.68
C PHE A 76 5.87 -14.16 -0.38
N ILE A 77 6.06 -12.86 -0.70
CA ILE A 77 7.06 -12.44 -1.69
C ILE A 77 8.46 -12.84 -1.24
N SER A 78 8.76 -12.69 0.06
CA SER A 78 10.05 -13.09 0.64
C SER A 78 10.33 -14.57 0.41
N GLN A 79 9.36 -15.45 0.68
CA GLN A 79 9.47 -16.89 0.49
C GLN A 79 9.56 -17.25 -1.01
N TYR A 80 8.66 -16.71 -1.81
CA TYR A 80 8.57 -16.99 -3.25
C TYR A 80 9.84 -16.57 -4.00
N SER A 81 10.39 -15.39 -3.68
CA SER A 81 11.59 -14.85 -4.33
C SER A 81 12.91 -15.26 -3.67
N CYS A 82 12.86 -16.06 -2.60
CA CYS A 82 14.02 -16.43 -1.77
C CYS A 82 14.81 -15.22 -1.27
N ASN A 83 14.16 -14.06 -1.12
CA ASN A 83 14.76 -12.84 -0.62
C ASN A 83 14.46 -12.63 0.87
N LYS A 84 15.28 -11.83 1.55
CA LYS A 84 15.06 -11.49 2.95
C LYS A 84 13.84 -10.57 3.08
N SER A 85 12.94 -10.85 4.03
CA SER A 85 11.74 -10.02 4.29
C SER A 85 12.10 -8.55 4.51
N SER A 86 13.27 -8.24 5.08
CA SER A 86 13.74 -6.87 5.24
C SER A 86 14.02 -6.15 3.92
N MET A 87 14.39 -6.87 2.85
CA MET A 87 14.58 -6.28 1.52
C MET A 87 13.23 -5.99 0.87
N ILE A 88 12.30 -6.92 0.97
CA ILE A 88 10.94 -6.72 0.50
C ILE A 88 10.28 -5.56 1.24
N LEU A 89 10.41 -5.52 2.56
CA LEU A 89 9.92 -4.42 3.38
C LEU A 89 10.50 -3.06 2.96
N LYS A 90 11.79 -3.02 2.58
CA LYS A 90 12.42 -1.81 2.06
C LYS A 90 11.75 -1.33 0.77
N MET A 91 11.33 -2.22 -0.12
CA MET A 91 10.62 -1.85 -1.36
C MET A 91 9.28 -1.18 -1.02
N PHE A 92 8.52 -1.73 -0.08
CA PHE A 92 7.25 -1.13 0.37
C PHE A 92 7.44 0.23 1.06
N LEU A 93 8.59 0.44 1.71
CA LEU A 93 8.92 1.70 2.39
C LEU A 93 9.73 2.67 1.53
N SER A 94 10.05 2.35 0.27
CA SER A 94 10.95 3.16 -0.57
C SER A 94 10.46 4.60 -0.75
N ASN A 95 9.16 4.79 -0.85
CA ASN A 95 8.50 6.10 -1.02
C ASN A 95 7.86 6.61 0.28
N PHE A 96 8.17 5.98 1.42
CA PHE A 96 7.61 6.42 2.69
C PHE A 96 8.19 7.78 3.08
N PRO A 97 7.36 8.80 3.34
CA PRO A 97 7.83 10.12 3.69
C PRO A 97 8.44 10.12 5.09
N LEU A 98 9.77 10.12 5.17
CA LEU A 98 10.51 10.20 6.43
C LEU A 98 10.36 11.54 7.12
N LYS A 99 10.06 12.60 6.37
CA LYS A 99 9.74 13.92 6.90
C LYS A 99 8.24 14.12 6.89
N GLU A 100 7.70 14.63 7.97
CA GLU A 100 6.31 15.08 8.05
C GLU A 100 6.03 16.15 7.00
N SER A 101 5.80 15.75 5.78
CA SER A 101 5.23 16.66 4.83
C SER A 101 3.73 16.70 5.11
N LYS A 102 3.27 17.72 5.84
CA LYS A 102 1.85 18.14 5.93
C LYS A 102 1.20 18.18 4.53
N ALA A 103 2.01 18.28 3.49
CA ALA A 103 1.61 18.17 2.10
C ALA A 103 0.92 16.85 1.74
N LEU A 104 1.31 15.71 2.34
CA LEU A 104 0.67 14.43 2.02
C LEU A 104 -0.72 14.28 2.65
N LEU A 105 -0.95 14.89 3.81
CA LEU A 105 -2.29 14.94 4.41
C LEU A 105 -3.23 15.85 3.62
N ASN A 106 -2.70 16.82 2.88
CA ASN A 106 -3.46 17.70 2.01
C ASN A 106 -3.70 17.14 0.59
N GLN A 107 -2.99 16.11 0.16
CA GLN A 107 -3.25 15.45 -1.13
C GLN A 107 -4.61 14.74 -1.19
N ASN A 108 -5.25 14.44 -0.04
CA ASN A 108 -6.65 14.00 -0.02
C ASN A 108 -7.66 15.05 -0.49
N LYS A 109 -7.21 16.28 -0.84
CA LYS A 109 -8.04 17.33 -1.44
C LYS A 109 -7.87 17.48 -2.95
N ILE A 110 -7.24 16.54 -3.64
CA ILE A 110 -7.28 16.53 -5.11
C ILE A 110 -8.61 15.91 -5.57
N SER A 111 -9.70 16.51 -5.14
CA SER A 111 -10.93 16.50 -5.93
C SER A 111 -10.87 17.67 -6.92
N LYS A 112 -9.85 17.75 -7.76
CA LYS A 112 -10.02 18.41 -9.03
C LYS A 112 -11.09 17.60 -9.76
N LYS A 113 -12.30 18.15 -9.84
CA LYS A 113 -13.31 17.65 -10.78
C LYS A 113 -12.62 17.51 -12.13
N ILE A 114 -12.27 16.29 -12.47
CA ILE A 114 -11.77 15.95 -13.80
C ILE A 114 -12.90 16.42 -14.72
N LYS A 115 -12.61 17.37 -15.60
CA LYS A 115 -13.59 17.79 -16.64
C LYS A 115 -14.00 16.54 -17.38
N GLU A 116 -15.26 16.20 -17.21
CA GLU A 116 -15.83 14.95 -17.71
C GLU A 116 -15.88 14.94 -19.23
N LYS A 117 -14.87 14.41 -19.87
CA LYS A 117 -15.08 13.80 -21.19
C LYS A 117 -15.91 12.56 -20.96
N GLU A 118 -17.17 12.58 -21.35
CA GLU A 118 -18.02 11.39 -21.30
C GLU A 118 -17.36 10.25 -22.07
N LEU A 119 -16.96 9.21 -21.36
CA LEU A 119 -16.53 7.96 -21.96
C LEU A 119 -17.79 7.26 -22.51
N LYS A 120 -18.21 7.61 -23.72
CA LYS A 120 -19.33 6.91 -24.38
C LYS A 120 -18.90 5.49 -24.69
N LEU A 121 -19.56 4.54 -24.08
CA LEU A 121 -19.40 3.13 -24.34
C LEU A 121 -20.30 2.75 -25.53
N ASN A 122 -19.86 1.76 -26.30
CA ASN A 122 -20.75 1.12 -27.28
C ASN A 122 -21.57 0.00 -26.60
N SER A 123 -22.58 -0.53 -27.31
CA SER A 123 -23.49 -1.55 -26.77
C SER A 123 -22.78 -2.78 -26.20
N ASN A 124 -21.74 -3.27 -26.89
CA ASN A 124 -20.95 -4.42 -26.43
C ASN A 124 -20.15 -4.10 -25.15
N GLN A 125 -19.57 -2.89 -25.06
CA GLN A 125 -18.84 -2.46 -23.87
C GLN A 125 -19.78 -2.26 -22.67
N GLU A 126 -20.99 -1.73 -22.91
CA GLU A 126 -22.04 -1.61 -21.87
C GLU A 126 -22.48 -2.97 -21.36
N GLU A 127 -22.62 -3.97 -22.23
CA GLU A 127 -22.95 -5.33 -21.82
C GLU A 127 -21.86 -5.92 -20.93
N VAL A 128 -20.60 -5.71 -21.29
CA VAL A 128 -19.46 -6.15 -20.47
C VAL A 128 -19.46 -5.46 -19.10
N VAL A 129 -19.69 -4.14 -19.06
CA VAL A 129 -19.79 -3.40 -17.80
C VAL A 129 -20.90 -3.97 -16.93
N ARG A 130 -22.10 -4.20 -17.49
CA ARG A 130 -23.23 -4.83 -16.78
C ARG A 130 -22.89 -6.20 -16.22
N LYS A 131 -22.16 -7.03 -16.97
CA LYS A 131 -21.69 -8.34 -16.49
C LYS A 131 -20.73 -8.20 -15.30
N ILE A 132 -19.80 -7.22 -15.34
CA ILE A 132 -18.90 -6.93 -14.24
C ILE A 132 -19.69 -6.45 -13.01
N ASP A 133 -20.68 -5.59 -13.19
CA ASP A 133 -21.51 -5.05 -12.11
C ASP A 133 -22.37 -6.10 -11.42
N ALA A 134 -22.79 -7.11 -12.15
CA ALA A 134 -23.52 -8.25 -11.59
C ALA A 134 -22.67 -9.11 -10.64
N ILE A 135 -21.34 -8.95 -10.66
CA ILE A 135 -20.44 -9.68 -9.77
C ILE A 135 -20.43 -9.01 -8.39
N THR A 136 -20.87 -9.74 -7.37
CA THR A 136 -20.81 -9.22 -6.01
C THR A 136 -19.39 -9.29 -5.45
N PHE A 137 -18.75 -8.14 -5.21
CA PHE A 137 -17.39 -8.03 -4.66
C PHE A 137 -17.36 -8.10 -3.13
N LYS A 138 -17.93 -9.15 -2.54
CA LYS A 138 -17.76 -9.40 -1.09
C LYS A 138 -16.41 -10.03 -0.73
N LYS A 139 -15.71 -10.57 -1.72
CA LYS A 139 -14.41 -11.23 -1.60
C LYS A 139 -13.55 -10.87 -2.82
N PHE A 140 -12.24 -11.15 -2.73
CA PHE A 140 -11.34 -11.05 -3.87
C PHE A 140 -11.88 -11.82 -5.08
N LYS A 141 -11.90 -11.16 -6.23
CA LYS A 141 -12.35 -11.73 -7.51
C LYS A 141 -11.37 -11.37 -8.60
N VAL A 142 -11.11 -12.32 -9.49
CA VAL A 142 -10.35 -12.10 -10.72
C VAL A 142 -11.32 -12.08 -11.87
N ILE A 143 -11.25 -11.05 -12.70
CA ILE A 143 -12.06 -10.91 -13.92
C ILE A 143 -11.09 -10.84 -15.08
N LEU A 144 -11.21 -11.77 -16.02
CA LEU A 144 -10.48 -11.74 -17.28
C LEU A 144 -11.35 -11.06 -18.34
N LEU A 145 -10.85 -9.95 -18.89
CA LEU A 145 -11.49 -9.27 -20.04
C LEU A 145 -10.72 -9.63 -21.31
N GLU A 146 -11.30 -10.52 -22.11
CA GLU A 146 -10.76 -10.95 -23.38
C GLU A 146 -11.33 -10.15 -24.54
N GLY A 147 -10.54 -9.93 -25.59
CA GLY A 147 -10.96 -9.24 -26.78
C GLY A 147 -9.78 -8.89 -27.69
N VAL A 148 -10.04 -8.75 -28.98
CA VAL A 148 -9.04 -8.40 -30.00
C VAL A 148 -8.42 -7.01 -29.74
N THR A 149 -7.25 -6.77 -30.31
CA THR A 149 -6.62 -5.44 -30.26
C THR A 149 -7.56 -4.41 -30.90
N GLY A 150 -7.68 -3.24 -30.28
CA GLY A 150 -8.58 -2.18 -30.77
C GLY A 150 -10.05 -2.33 -30.40
N SER A 151 -10.46 -3.41 -29.72
CA SER A 151 -11.88 -3.61 -29.29
C SER A 151 -12.36 -2.60 -28.23
N GLY A 152 -11.45 -1.77 -27.71
CA GLY A 152 -11.76 -0.75 -26.72
C GLY A 152 -11.84 -1.26 -25.30
N LYS A 153 -11.15 -2.34 -24.96
CA LYS A 153 -11.00 -2.85 -23.57
C LYS A 153 -10.60 -1.76 -22.59
N THR A 154 -9.70 -0.86 -23.01
CA THR A 154 -9.25 0.28 -22.21
C THR A 154 -10.40 1.16 -21.75
N ARG A 155 -11.42 1.39 -22.59
CA ARG A 155 -12.60 2.19 -22.21
C ARG A 155 -13.41 1.53 -21.10
N VAL A 156 -13.54 0.20 -21.14
CA VAL A 156 -14.21 -0.57 -20.08
C VAL A 156 -13.43 -0.45 -18.77
N TYR A 157 -12.09 -0.60 -18.79
CA TYR A 157 -11.26 -0.41 -17.60
C TYR A 157 -11.39 1.01 -17.04
N LEU A 158 -11.24 2.03 -17.87
CA LEU A 158 -11.34 3.43 -17.43
C LEU A 158 -12.71 3.75 -16.86
N HIS A 159 -13.78 3.21 -17.43
CA HIS A 159 -15.13 3.36 -16.90
C HIS A 159 -15.23 2.80 -15.48
N LYS A 160 -14.70 1.59 -15.24
CA LYS A 160 -14.70 0.96 -13.91
C LYS A 160 -13.80 1.68 -12.91
N VAL A 161 -12.61 2.13 -13.34
CA VAL A 161 -11.71 2.96 -12.52
C VAL A 161 -12.41 4.22 -12.05
N ARG A 162 -13.12 4.90 -12.96
CA ARG A 162 -13.88 6.11 -12.63
C ARG A 162 -14.97 5.86 -11.58
N GLU A 163 -15.72 4.78 -11.72
CA GLU A 163 -16.73 4.41 -10.73
C GLU A 163 -16.13 4.17 -9.34
N VAL A 164 -14.98 3.48 -9.29
CA VAL A 164 -14.28 3.18 -8.03
C VAL A 164 -13.75 4.45 -7.38
N ILE A 165 -13.17 5.36 -8.17
CA ILE A 165 -12.67 6.66 -7.67
C ILE A 165 -13.83 7.54 -7.21
N ASN A 166 -14.95 7.57 -7.94
CA ASN A 166 -16.14 8.34 -7.54
C ASN A 166 -16.75 7.84 -6.22
N LYS A 167 -16.58 6.57 -5.90
CA LYS A 167 -16.96 5.97 -4.61
C LYS A 167 -15.94 6.26 -3.49
N GLY A 168 -14.86 7.01 -3.76
CA GLY A 168 -13.82 7.37 -2.80
C GLY A 168 -12.75 6.29 -2.58
N TYR A 169 -12.70 5.26 -3.41
CA TYR A 169 -11.69 4.21 -3.36
C TYR A 169 -10.49 4.52 -4.25
N GLN A 170 -9.44 3.74 -4.11
CA GLN A 170 -8.22 3.83 -4.92
C GLN A 170 -8.18 2.71 -5.96
N CYS A 171 -7.55 3.00 -7.10
CA CYS A 171 -7.27 2.02 -8.14
C CYS A 171 -5.76 1.91 -8.39
N LEU A 172 -5.28 0.70 -8.58
CA LEU A 172 -3.92 0.43 -9.05
C LEU A 172 -4.00 -0.14 -10.46
N ILE A 173 -3.36 0.57 -11.42
CA ILE A 173 -3.29 0.13 -12.80
C ILE A 173 -1.84 -0.29 -13.08
N LEU A 174 -1.65 -1.55 -13.45
CA LEU A 174 -0.35 -2.09 -13.85
C LEU A 174 -0.30 -2.20 -15.37
N VAL A 175 0.66 -1.52 -15.99
CA VAL A 175 0.85 -1.50 -17.44
C VAL A 175 2.22 -2.11 -17.75
N PRO A 176 2.32 -3.12 -18.65
CA PRO A 176 3.56 -3.83 -18.90
C PRO A 176 4.63 -2.96 -19.58
N GLU A 177 4.24 -1.90 -20.30
CA GLU A 177 5.15 -1.06 -21.08
C GLU A 177 5.00 0.41 -20.73
N ILE A 178 6.14 1.10 -20.57
CA ILE A 178 6.21 2.54 -20.25
C ILE A 178 5.53 3.39 -21.35
N ILE A 179 5.60 2.96 -22.61
CA ILE A 179 5.03 3.66 -23.76
C ILE A 179 3.50 3.78 -23.67
N LEU A 180 2.83 2.82 -23.01
CA LEU A 180 1.39 2.88 -22.83
C LEU A 180 0.93 3.83 -21.73
N THR A 181 1.85 4.31 -20.89
CA THR A 181 1.50 5.20 -19.76
C THR A 181 1.04 6.58 -20.23
N THR A 182 1.56 7.10 -21.32
CA THR A 182 1.16 8.42 -21.88
C THR A 182 -0.30 8.43 -22.31
N GLN A 183 -0.81 7.32 -22.87
CA GLN A 183 -2.22 7.19 -23.29
C GLN A 183 -3.19 7.09 -22.09
N TRP A 184 -2.68 6.79 -20.89
CA TRP A 184 -3.48 6.65 -19.67
C TRP A 184 -3.48 7.90 -18.79
N VAL A 185 -2.56 8.84 -19.06
CA VAL A 185 -2.39 10.06 -18.26
C VAL A 185 -3.11 11.27 -18.88
N GLU A 186 -3.38 11.25 -20.18
CA GLU A 186 -4.17 12.26 -20.92
C GLU A 186 -5.69 11.99 -20.80
#